data_22ff1c741ce4a3c539c8ac901567e0bf
#
_entry.id   22ff1c741ce4a3c539c8ac901567e0bf
#
_cell.length_a   1.000
_cell.length_b   1.000
_cell.length_c   1.000
_cell.angle_alpha   90.00
_cell.angle_beta   90.00
_cell.angle_gamma   90.00
#
_symmetry.space_group_name_H-M   'P 1'
#
loop_
_entity.id
_entity.type
_entity.pdbx_description
1 polymer ?
#
loop_
_entity_poly.entity_id
_entity_poly.type
_entity_poly.pdbx_seq_one_letter_code
_entity_poly.pdbx_strand_id
1 'polypeptide(L)'
;MVRLATEKDIEKVNDLRRQVNELHVKGRPDVFKAGFGQELQDFAYTLMNGENSDILVVERDGVICGMACVDYVCKPETPYGMARQFYHVQEIAVDEVFRRQGVARELFEFMKADAEKRSLSKIELDVWAFNESAIEFYEAIGFKETRIWMEYKL
;
A
#
# COMPACT_ATOMS: atom_id res chain seq x y z
N MET A 1 5.86 14.39 8.34
CA MET A 1 4.71 14.99 7.63
C MET A 1 4.36 14.12 6.42
N VAL A 2 3.07 13.78 6.25
CA VAL A 2 2.59 13.03 5.07
C VAL A 2 2.17 13.99 3.98
N ARG A 3 2.53 13.68 2.74
CA ARG A 3 2.16 14.43 1.53
C ARG A 3 2.10 13.52 0.31
N LEU A 4 1.55 14.03 -0.80
CA LEU A 4 1.67 13.36 -2.10
C LEU A 4 3.13 13.33 -2.56
N ALA A 5 3.51 12.25 -3.23
CA ALA A 5 4.81 12.14 -3.86
C ALA A 5 4.91 13.08 -5.07
N THR A 6 6.12 13.49 -5.36
CA THR A 6 6.49 14.24 -6.57
C THR A 6 7.53 13.45 -7.36
N GLU A 7 7.85 13.87 -8.58
CA GLU A 7 8.88 13.23 -9.41
C GLU A 7 10.23 13.11 -8.68
N LYS A 8 10.56 14.05 -7.79
CA LYS A 8 11.80 14.05 -7.01
C LYS A 8 11.88 12.91 -5.98
N ASP A 9 10.72 12.37 -5.60
CA ASP A 9 10.62 11.31 -4.59
C ASP A 9 10.69 9.90 -5.21
N ILE A 10 10.53 9.78 -6.53
CA ILE A 10 10.35 8.49 -7.22
C ILE A 10 11.53 7.54 -7.02
N GLU A 11 12.75 8.03 -6.99
CA GLU A 11 13.91 7.18 -6.72
C GLU A 11 13.79 6.50 -5.34
N LYS A 12 13.47 7.27 -4.30
CA LYS A 12 13.29 6.71 -2.94
C LYS A 12 12.02 5.88 -2.81
N VAL A 13 10.94 6.26 -3.49
CA VAL A 13 9.71 5.45 -3.56
C VAL A 13 10.03 4.08 -4.17
N ASN A 14 10.74 4.03 -5.28
CA ASN A 14 11.14 2.78 -5.92
C ASN A 14 12.10 1.94 -5.08
N ASP A 15 12.98 2.58 -4.30
CA ASP A 15 13.80 1.87 -3.31
C ASP A 15 12.93 1.17 -2.26
N LEU A 16 11.94 1.84 -1.70
CA LEU A 16 11.01 1.27 -0.74
C LEU A 16 10.12 0.17 -1.35
N ARG A 17 9.64 0.36 -2.58
CA ARG A 17 8.86 -0.66 -3.33
C ARG A 17 9.69 -1.91 -3.61
N ARG A 18 10.97 -1.75 -3.92
CA ARG A 18 11.89 -2.89 -4.08
C ARG A 18 12.00 -3.70 -2.79
N GLN A 19 12.11 -3.07 -1.63
CA GLN A 19 12.14 -3.77 -0.33
C GLN A 19 10.86 -4.59 -0.09
N VAL A 20 9.70 -4.06 -0.47
CA VAL A 20 8.41 -4.80 -0.42
C VAL A 20 8.42 -5.99 -1.37
N ASN A 21 8.89 -5.79 -2.62
CA ASN A 21 8.99 -6.86 -3.60
C ASN A 21 9.91 -7.99 -3.11
N GLU A 22 11.06 -7.66 -2.55
CA GLU A 22 12.02 -8.64 -2.00
C GLU A 22 11.40 -9.44 -0.84
N LEU A 23 10.62 -8.80 0.02
CA LEU A 23 9.86 -9.46 1.08
C LEU A 23 8.86 -10.47 0.51
N HIS A 24 8.11 -10.08 -0.54
CA HIS A 24 7.15 -10.95 -1.20
C HIS A 24 7.82 -12.13 -1.91
N VAL A 25 8.93 -11.89 -2.61
CA VAL A 25 9.73 -12.96 -3.26
C VAL A 25 10.24 -13.95 -2.20
N LYS A 26 10.72 -13.47 -1.06
CA LYS A 26 11.18 -14.32 0.04
C LYS A 26 10.04 -15.16 0.65
N GLY A 27 8.86 -14.57 0.80
CA GLY A 27 7.69 -15.25 1.37
C GLY A 27 7.00 -16.22 0.41
N ARG A 28 6.94 -15.87 -0.88
CA ARG A 28 6.25 -16.65 -1.93
C ARG A 28 7.07 -16.65 -3.24
N PRO A 29 8.21 -17.34 -3.26
CA PRO A 29 9.05 -17.44 -4.46
C PRO A 29 8.38 -18.21 -5.61
N ASP A 30 7.32 -18.95 -5.32
CA ASP A 30 6.45 -19.63 -6.28
C ASP A 30 5.46 -18.69 -6.98
N VAL A 31 5.24 -17.48 -6.45
CA VAL A 31 4.30 -16.50 -6.97
C VAL A 31 5.02 -15.27 -7.52
N PHE A 32 6.01 -14.75 -6.82
CA PHE A 32 6.68 -13.49 -7.13
C PHE A 32 8.03 -13.73 -7.83
N LYS A 33 8.30 -12.93 -8.88
CA LYS A 33 9.59 -12.93 -9.57
C LYS A 33 10.60 -12.07 -8.79
N ALA A 34 11.82 -12.58 -8.67
CA ALA A 34 12.94 -11.79 -8.18
C ALA A 34 13.32 -10.66 -9.17
N GLY A 35 13.85 -9.58 -8.63
CA GLY A 35 14.29 -8.41 -9.38
C GLY A 35 13.28 -7.27 -9.33
N PHE A 36 13.76 -6.07 -9.65
CA PHE A 36 12.98 -4.85 -9.69
C PHE A 36 13.40 -4.05 -10.92
N GLY A 37 12.94 -4.52 -12.10
CA GLY A 37 13.31 -3.98 -13.41
C GLY A 37 12.64 -2.65 -13.74
N GLN A 38 12.96 -2.11 -14.92
CA GLN A 38 12.48 -0.80 -15.38
C GLN A 38 10.95 -0.70 -15.40
N GLU A 39 10.27 -1.76 -15.83
CA GLU A 39 8.80 -1.80 -15.89
C GLU A 39 8.16 -1.56 -14.51
N LEU A 40 8.70 -2.18 -13.44
CA LEU A 40 8.23 -1.95 -12.08
C LEU A 40 8.55 -0.53 -11.58
N GLN A 41 9.69 0.02 -12.00
CA GLN A 41 10.06 1.40 -11.66
C GLN A 41 9.14 2.41 -12.35
N ASP A 42 8.84 2.20 -13.62
CA ASP A 42 7.96 3.08 -14.42
C ASP A 42 6.51 3.04 -13.93
N PHE A 43 6.09 1.94 -13.33
CA PHE A 43 4.75 1.82 -12.74
C PHE A 43 4.49 2.85 -11.63
N ALA A 44 5.51 3.33 -10.93
CA ALA A 44 5.36 4.41 -9.95
C ALA A 44 4.86 5.71 -10.60
N TYR A 45 5.32 6.04 -11.81
CA TYR A 45 4.81 7.20 -12.55
C TYR A 45 3.35 7.02 -12.97
N THR A 46 2.95 5.80 -13.34
CA THR A 46 1.55 5.48 -13.67
C THR A 46 0.64 5.71 -12.47
N LEU A 47 1.05 5.27 -11.28
CA LEU A 47 0.29 5.48 -10.05
C LEU A 47 0.22 6.97 -9.68
N MET A 48 1.35 7.66 -9.73
CA MET A 48 1.44 9.08 -9.35
C MET A 48 0.62 9.99 -10.27
N ASN A 49 0.49 9.65 -11.55
CA ASN A 49 -0.23 10.43 -12.55
C ASN A 49 -1.63 9.89 -12.86
N GLY A 50 -2.08 8.85 -12.16
CA GLY A 50 -3.39 8.24 -12.35
C GLY A 50 -4.52 9.13 -11.83
N GLU A 51 -5.69 9.11 -12.49
CA GLU A 51 -6.87 9.85 -12.03
C GLU A 51 -7.44 9.31 -10.71
N ASN A 52 -7.25 8.02 -10.46
CA ASN A 52 -7.82 7.30 -9.32
C ASN A 52 -6.75 6.60 -8.48
N SER A 53 -5.55 7.11 -8.50
CA SER A 53 -4.43 6.59 -7.70
C SER A 53 -3.49 7.71 -7.30
N ASP A 54 -2.80 7.49 -6.18
CA ASP A 54 -1.77 8.41 -5.69
C ASP A 54 -0.65 7.63 -5.00
N ILE A 55 0.50 8.27 -4.84
CA ILE A 55 1.56 7.81 -3.96
C ILE A 55 1.72 8.83 -2.82
N LEU A 56 1.61 8.33 -1.60
CA LEU A 56 1.84 9.09 -0.38
C LEU A 56 3.27 8.84 0.10
N VAL A 57 3.91 9.87 0.65
CA VAL A 57 5.21 9.75 1.30
C VAL A 57 5.20 10.41 2.68
N VAL A 58 5.96 9.84 3.61
CA VAL A 58 6.26 10.45 4.90
C VAL A 58 7.63 11.06 4.84
N GLU A 59 7.71 12.37 5.04
CA GLU A 59 8.97 13.10 5.09
C GLU A 59 9.28 13.57 6.50
N ARG A 60 10.50 13.33 6.96
CA ARG A 60 11.07 13.83 8.22
C ARG A 60 12.44 14.43 7.94
N ASP A 61 12.65 15.68 8.28
CA ASP A 61 13.92 16.40 8.10
C ASP A 61 14.50 16.28 6.67
N GLY A 62 13.61 16.35 5.67
CA GLY A 62 13.97 16.25 4.25
C GLY A 62 14.24 14.82 3.75
N VAL A 63 14.01 13.80 4.59
CA VAL A 63 14.21 12.38 4.23
C VAL A 63 12.87 11.67 4.14
N ILE A 64 12.65 10.92 3.05
CA ILE A 64 11.49 10.04 2.90
C ILE A 64 11.70 8.78 3.74
N CYS A 65 10.87 8.60 4.76
CA CYS A 65 10.94 7.48 5.70
C CYS A 65 9.95 6.37 5.42
N GLY A 66 8.95 6.62 4.60
CA GLY A 66 7.93 5.62 4.23
C GLY A 66 7.05 6.11 3.10
N MET A 67 6.32 5.18 2.49
CA MET A 67 5.39 5.47 1.41
C MET A 67 4.16 4.57 1.45
N ALA A 68 3.09 4.97 0.76
CA ALA A 68 1.96 4.12 0.42
C ALA A 68 1.51 4.39 -1.02
N CYS A 69 1.23 3.33 -1.78
CA CYS A 69 0.55 3.39 -3.07
C CYS A 69 -0.92 3.09 -2.83
N VAL A 70 -1.80 3.95 -3.33
CA VAL A 70 -3.23 3.91 -3.03
C VAL A 70 -4.09 4.09 -4.28
N ASP A 71 -5.27 3.46 -4.27
CA ASP A 71 -6.30 3.62 -5.30
C ASP A 71 -7.63 4.07 -4.70
N TYR A 72 -8.40 4.80 -5.48
CA TYR A 72 -9.79 5.17 -5.19
C TYR A 72 -10.72 4.33 -6.05
N VAL A 73 -11.20 3.23 -5.47
CA VAL A 73 -11.92 2.20 -6.22
C VAL A 73 -13.41 2.48 -6.22
N CYS A 74 -14.01 2.53 -7.42
CA CYS A 74 -15.44 2.57 -7.63
C CYS A 74 -15.87 1.31 -8.39
N LYS A 75 -16.68 0.47 -7.75
CA LYS A 75 -17.29 -0.72 -8.35
C LYS A 75 -18.78 -0.50 -8.51
N PRO A 76 -19.31 -0.51 -9.74
CA PRO A 76 -20.74 -0.36 -9.98
C PRO A 76 -21.53 -1.54 -9.44
N GLU A 77 -22.82 -1.35 -9.27
CA GLU A 77 -23.75 -2.44 -8.97
C GLU A 77 -23.78 -3.47 -10.10
N THR A 78 -23.90 -4.73 -9.70
CA THR A 78 -24.06 -5.88 -10.60
C THR A 78 -25.27 -6.71 -10.14
N PRO A 79 -25.78 -7.66 -10.94
CA PRO A 79 -26.86 -8.55 -10.48
C PRO A 79 -26.54 -9.34 -9.21
N TYR A 80 -25.26 -9.49 -8.86
CA TYR A 80 -24.79 -10.24 -7.70
C TYR A 80 -24.27 -9.35 -6.56
N GLY A 81 -23.77 -8.17 -6.87
CA GLY A 81 -23.05 -7.34 -5.89
C GLY A 81 -23.53 -5.89 -5.84
N MET A 82 -23.61 -5.34 -4.64
CA MET A 82 -23.93 -3.93 -4.42
C MET A 82 -22.85 -3.01 -4.98
N ALA A 83 -23.25 -1.82 -5.43
CA ALA A 83 -22.29 -0.75 -5.74
C ALA A 83 -21.46 -0.41 -4.49
N ARG A 84 -20.17 -0.22 -4.64
CA ARG A 84 -19.29 0.14 -3.53
C ARG A 84 -18.11 1.00 -3.95
N GLN A 85 -17.73 1.89 -3.07
CA GLN A 85 -16.56 2.74 -3.21
C GLN A 85 -15.68 2.60 -1.97
N PHE A 86 -14.38 2.50 -2.18
CA PHE A 86 -13.44 2.34 -1.09
C PHE A 86 -12.04 2.83 -1.46
N TYR A 87 -11.30 3.17 -0.43
CA TYR A 87 -9.88 3.48 -0.50
C TYR A 87 -9.09 2.16 -0.46
N HIS A 88 -8.28 1.89 -1.44
CA HIS A 88 -7.48 0.67 -1.51
C HIS A 88 -5.99 0.97 -1.30
N VAL A 89 -5.36 0.29 -0.37
CA VAL A 89 -3.91 0.37 -0.15
C VAL A 89 -3.24 -0.78 -0.90
N GLN A 90 -2.56 -0.46 -2.01
CA GLN A 90 -1.84 -1.46 -2.80
C GLN A 90 -0.53 -1.88 -2.14
N GLU A 91 0.24 -0.91 -1.69
CA GLU A 91 1.54 -1.09 -1.04
C GLU A 91 1.69 -0.10 0.11
N ILE A 92 2.34 -0.54 1.16
CA ILE A 92 2.83 0.33 2.23
C ILE A 92 4.23 -0.13 2.63
N ALA A 93 5.17 0.79 2.70
CA ALA A 93 6.52 0.50 3.12
C ALA A 93 7.05 1.56 4.08
N VAL A 94 7.83 1.10 5.05
CA VAL A 94 8.61 1.94 5.95
C VAL A 94 10.06 1.53 5.84
N ASP A 95 10.92 2.49 5.56
CA ASP A 95 12.36 2.27 5.51
C ASP A 95 12.85 1.63 6.82
N GLU A 96 13.74 0.65 6.71
CA GLU A 96 14.21 -0.16 7.85
C GLU A 96 14.68 0.68 9.03
N VAL A 97 15.41 1.76 8.76
CA VAL A 97 15.95 2.63 9.81
C VAL A 97 14.89 3.47 10.53
N PHE A 98 13.68 3.58 9.96
CA PHE A 98 12.55 4.32 10.53
C PHE A 98 11.42 3.42 11.05
N ARG A 99 11.60 2.09 11.03
CA ARG A 99 10.61 1.15 11.58
C ARG A 99 10.42 1.34 13.07
N ARG A 100 9.22 1.00 13.58
CA ARG A 100 8.82 1.12 15.00
C ARG A 100 8.81 2.55 15.54
N GLN A 101 8.85 3.55 14.66
CA GLN A 101 8.83 4.98 15.00
C GLN A 101 7.51 5.68 14.62
N GLY A 102 6.44 4.90 14.37
CA GLY A 102 5.11 5.43 14.08
C GLY A 102 4.86 5.84 12.62
N VAL A 103 5.81 5.65 11.68
CA VAL A 103 5.69 6.08 10.28
C VAL A 103 4.46 5.45 9.59
N ALA A 104 4.25 4.14 9.74
CA ALA A 104 3.09 3.48 9.16
C ALA A 104 1.75 3.99 9.75
N ARG A 105 1.73 4.34 11.03
CA ARG A 105 0.56 4.95 11.68
C ARG A 105 0.29 6.34 11.15
N GLU A 106 1.34 7.15 10.92
CA GLU A 106 1.21 8.48 10.28
C GLU A 106 0.56 8.38 8.90
N LEU A 107 1.01 7.42 8.06
CA LEU A 107 0.39 7.13 6.75
C LEU A 107 -1.07 6.76 6.90
N PHE A 108 -1.39 5.86 7.81
CA PHE A 108 -2.76 5.39 8.01
C PHE A 108 -3.70 6.51 8.47
N GLU A 109 -3.30 7.34 9.43
CA GLU A 109 -4.13 8.47 9.87
C GLU A 109 -4.36 9.49 8.74
N PHE A 110 -3.36 9.71 7.89
CA PHE A 110 -3.54 10.54 6.70
C PHE A 110 -4.54 9.91 5.71
N MET A 111 -4.37 8.61 5.38
CA MET A 111 -5.27 7.89 4.48
C MET A 111 -6.71 7.89 4.99
N LYS A 112 -6.90 7.74 6.30
CA LYS A 112 -8.21 7.80 6.94
C LYS A 112 -8.87 9.18 6.75
N ALA A 113 -8.14 10.24 7.02
CA ALA A 113 -8.65 11.61 6.81
C ALA A 113 -8.92 11.92 5.33
N ASP A 114 -8.07 11.44 4.41
CA ASP A 114 -8.27 11.60 2.97
C ASP A 114 -9.46 10.77 2.46
N ALA A 115 -9.66 9.55 2.96
CA ALA A 115 -10.83 8.73 2.64
C ALA A 115 -12.14 9.42 3.09
N GLU A 116 -12.18 9.96 4.30
CA GLU A 116 -13.32 10.73 4.82
C GLU A 116 -13.61 11.96 3.96
N LYS A 117 -12.58 12.72 3.59
CA LYS A 117 -12.68 13.88 2.70
C LYS A 117 -13.23 13.52 1.31
N ARG A 118 -12.91 12.35 0.81
CA ARG A 118 -13.41 11.80 -0.47
C ARG A 118 -14.79 11.13 -0.33
N SER A 119 -15.39 11.14 0.85
CA SER A 119 -16.65 10.43 1.14
C SER A 119 -16.57 8.92 0.92
N LEU A 120 -15.39 8.34 1.07
CA LEU A 120 -15.17 6.90 1.04
C LEU A 120 -15.35 6.33 2.45
N SER A 121 -16.19 5.31 2.57
CA SER A 121 -16.56 4.75 3.89
C SER A 121 -15.66 3.62 4.39
N LYS A 122 -14.70 3.17 3.57
CA LYS A 122 -13.85 2.03 3.88
C LYS A 122 -12.44 2.22 3.33
N ILE A 123 -11.48 1.67 4.06
CA ILE A 123 -10.12 1.41 3.58
C ILE A 123 -9.96 -0.10 3.51
N GLU A 124 -9.58 -0.63 2.36
CA GLU A 124 -9.34 -2.06 2.13
C GLU A 124 -7.88 -2.28 1.72
N LEU A 125 -7.34 -3.43 2.08
CA LEU A 125 -6.03 -3.91 1.64
C LEU A 125 -6.01 -5.43 1.59
N ASP A 126 -5.03 -5.98 0.86
CA ASP A 126 -4.68 -7.39 0.90
C ASP A 126 -3.34 -7.56 1.61
N VAL A 127 -3.21 -8.57 2.44
CA VAL A 127 -1.98 -8.93 3.13
C VAL A 127 -1.73 -10.43 3.03
N TRP A 128 -0.51 -10.82 2.72
CA TRP A 128 -0.12 -12.23 2.66
C TRP A 128 0.00 -12.82 4.05
N ALA A 129 -0.50 -14.04 4.23
CA ALA A 129 -0.49 -14.76 5.51
C ALA A 129 0.90 -14.91 6.13
N PHE A 130 1.97 -14.95 5.32
CA PHE A 130 3.34 -15.01 5.83
C PHE A 130 3.84 -13.70 6.46
N ASN A 131 3.17 -12.58 6.18
CA ASN A 131 3.56 -11.26 6.69
C ASN A 131 2.88 -10.96 8.02
N GLU A 132 3.19 -11.78 9.04
CA GLU A 132 2.58 -11.71 10.37
C GLU A 132 2.71 -10.32 11.00
N SER A 133 3.86 -9.69 10.86
CA SER A 133 4.10 -8.35 11.43
C SER A 133 3.20 -7.26 10.82
N ALA A 134 2.87 -7.37 9.53
CA ALA A 134 1.92 -6.47 8.89
C ALA A 134 0.49 -6.75 9.37
N ILE A 135 0.11 -8.02 9.49
CA ILE A 135 -1.22 -8.43 10.00
C ILE A 135 -1.41 -7.87 11.41
N GLU A 136 -0.47 -8.11 12.31
CA GLU A 136 -0.50 -7.57 13.69
C GLU A 136 -0.64 -6.04 13.73
N PHE A 137 0.09 -5.35 12.86
CA PHE A 137 -0.02 -3.90 12.75
C PHE A 137 -1.42 -3.46 12.29
N TYR A 138 -1.96 -4.08 11.22
CA TYR A 138 -3.30 -3.73 10.73
C TYR A 138 -4.40 -4.02 11.74
N GLU A 139 -4.35 -5.15 12.42
CA GLU A 139 -5.28 -5.49 13.51
C GLU A 139 -5.21 -4.47 14.66
N ALA A 140 -3.99 -4.07 15.06
CA ALA A 140 -3.77 -3.10 16.13
C ALA A 140 -4.32 -1.69 15.81
N ILE A 141 -4.45 -1.32 14.53
CA ILE A 141 -5.05 -0.05 14.10
C ILE A 141 -6.52 -0.18 13.70
N GLY A 142 -7.12 -1.38 13.83
CA GLY A 142 -8.56 -1.61 13.71
C GLY A 142 -9.03 -2.29 12.43
N PHE A 143 -8.14 -2.78 11.57
CA PHE A 143 -8.54 -3.63 10.45
C PHE A 143 -9.08 -4.97 10.94
N LYS A 144 -10.00 -5.54 10.16
CA LYS A 144 -10.57 -6.87 10.41
C LYS A 144 -10.56 -7.67 9.12
N GLU A 145 -10.30 -8.95 9.26
CA GLU A 145 -10.45 -9.90 8.16
C GLU A 145 -11.86 -9.86 7.57
N THR A 146 -11.94 -9.80 6.25
CA THR A 146 -13.21 -9.83 5.51
C THR A 146 -13.29 -10.97 4.52
N ARG A 147 -12.14 -11.50 4.08
CA ARG A 147 -12.02 -12.60 3.13
C ARG A 147 -10.75 -13.39 3.39
N ILE A 148 -10.83 -14.71 3.27
CA ILE A 148 -9.69 -15.61 3.35
C ILE A 148 -9.48 -16.21 1.95
N TRP A 149 -8.25 -16.18 1.47
CA TRP A 149 -7.82 -16.86 0.26
C TRP A 149 -7.08 -18.14 0.63
N MET A 150 -7.56 -19.27 0.13
CA MET A 150 -7.01 -20.59 0.46
C MET A 150 -6.53 -21.29 -0.81
N GLU A 151 -5.45 -22.06 -0.70
CA GLU A 151 -4.92 -22.90 -1.79
C GLU A 151 -4.75 -24.35 -1.33
N TYR A 152 -4.88 -25.26 -2.27
CA TYR A 152 -4.57 -26.68 -2.10
C TYR A 152 -3.57 -27.10 -3.18
N LYS A 153 -2.40 -27.62 -2.77
CA LYS A 153 -1.39 -28.12 -3.70
C LYS A 153 -1.68 -29.57 -4.08
N LEU A 154 -1.66 -29.87 -5.39
CA LEU A 154 -1.78 -31.23 -5.93
C LEU A 154 -0.42 -31.93 -5.95
#